data_c184ffceff953a475d014a9e11c71f3b
#
_entry.id   c184ffceff953a475d014a9e11c71f3b
#
_cell.length_a   1.000
_cell.length_b   1.000
_cell.length_c   1.000
_cell.angle_alpha   90.00
_cell.angle_beta   90.00
_cell.angle_gamma   90.00
#
_symmetry.space_group_name_H-M   'P 1'
#
loop_
_entity.id
_entity.type
_entity.pdbx_description
1 polymer ?
#
loop_
_entity_poly.entity_id
_entity_poly.type
_entity_poly.pdbx_seq_one_letter_code
_entity_poly.pdbx_strand_id
1 'polypeptide(L)'
;ILKELNWDLDSILITHHHSDHIDGVDRLRSLTGAKVTGAKSDAHRLPKLDFSVAEEDIISVGNEKAQILDTPGHTIGHISYYFRNDNKIFTGDSLMSLGCGRLFEGSHKIMWKTLKMFLQLPPETMIFSGHEYSISNAKFALSVDPKNERLILREKEIQTLLKNELFTVPTSLELELETNPFLRASLPEFKANLNMKNN
;
A
#
# COMPACT_ATOMS: atom_id res chain seq x y z
N ILE A 1 -4.24 13.45 18.62
CA ILE A 1 -5.15 13.66 17.47
C ILE A 1 -6.56 13.25 17.84
N LEU A 2 -6.91 11.95 18.10
CA LEU A 2 -8.30 11.54 18.36
C LEU A 2 -8.95 12.34 19.50
N LYS A 3 -8.23 12.49 20.63
CA LYS A 3 -8.71 13.30 21.75
C LYS A 3 -8.91 14.78 21.41
N GLU A 4 -8.03 15.35 20.61
CA GLU A 4 -8.11 16.74 20.16
C GLU A 4 -9.32 16.96 19.24
N LEU A 5 -9.66 15.94 18.43
CA LEU A 5 -10.81 15.96 17.53
C LEU A 5 -12.11 15.49 18.20
N ASN A 6 -12.04 15.05 19.46
CA ASN A 6 -13.14 14.41 20.16
C ASN A 6 -13.72 13.22 19.38
N TRP A 7 -12.83 12.37 18.83
CA TRP A 7 -13.18 11.16 18.10
C TRP A 7 -12.86 9.93 18.95
N ASP A 8 -13.71 8.92 18.83
CA ASP A 8 -13.47 7.59 19.37
C ASP A 8 -12.82 6.69 18.30
N LEU A 9 -12.15 5.62 18.75
CA LEU A 9 -11.59 4.59 17.87
C LEU A 9 -12.49 3.35 17.92
N ASP A 10 -13.22 3.09 16.84
CA ASP A 10 -14.15 1.97 16.76
C ASP A 10 -13.51 0.71 16.13
N SER A 11 -12.60 0.90 15.18
CA SER A 11 -12.06 -0.19 14.37
C SER A 11 -10.56 -0.05 14.14
N ILE A 12 -9.85 -1.19 14.17
CA ILE A 12 -8.44 -1.34 13.81
C ILE A 12 -8.39 -2.34 12.65
N LEU A 13 -7.90 -1.91 11.49
CA LEU A 13 -7.76 -2.72 10.29
C LEU A 13 -6.28 -3.07 10.08
N ILE A 14 -5.96 -4.36 10.08
CA ILE A 14 -4.58 -4.84 9.96
C ILE A 14 -4.35 -5.37 8.54
N THR A 15 -3.31 -4.89 7.87
CA THR A 15 -2.92 -5.36 6.54
C THR A 15 -2.07 -6.63 6.59
N HIS A 16 -1.14 -6.73 7.55
CA HIS A 16 -0.22 -7.85 7.71
C HIS A 16 0.40 -7.88 9.11
N HIS A 17 1.18 -8.92 9.43
CA HIS A 17 1.62 -9.27 10.78
C HIS A 17 2.94 -8.64 11.25
N HIS A 18 3.61 -7.80 10.46
CA HIS A 18 4.87 -7.21 10.90
C HIS A 18 4.68 -6.32 12.14
N SER A 19 5.68 -6.31 13.01
CA SER A 19 5.60 -5.70 14.35
C SER A 19 5.26 -4.22 14.31
N ASP A 20 5.82 -3.49 13.37
CA ASP A 20 5.56 -2.06 13.16
C ASP A 20 4.12 -1.73 12.75
N HIS A 21 3.34 -2.75 12.33
CA HIS A 21 1.92 -2.63 12.02
C HIS A 21 1.00 -3.18 13.12
N ILE A 22 1.49 -4.04 14.03
CA ILE A 22 0.63 -4.71 15.00
C ILE A 22 1.00 -4.49 16.48
N ASP A 23 2.20 -4.06 16.82
CA ASP A 23 2.66 -3.95 18.23
C ASP A 23 1.78 -3.01 19.08
N GLY A 24 1.13 -2.03 18.47
CA GLY A 24 0.22 -1.11 19.17
C GLY A 24 -1.21 -1.61 19.37
N VAL A 25 -1.62 -2.69 18.69
CA VAL A 25 -3.03 -3.11 18.56
C VAL A 25 -3.65 -3.46 19.89
N ASP A 26 -3.04 -4.33 20.69
CA ASP A 26 -3.61 -4.78 21.97
C ASP A 26 -3.73 -3.63 22.96
N ARG A 27 -2.77 -2.72 22.97
CA ARG A 27 -2.82 -1.52 23.81
C ARG A 27 -3.96 -0.59 23.36
N LEU A 28 -4.11 -0.32 22.07
CA LEU A 28 -5.20 0.51 21.55
C LEU A 28 -6.55 -0.12 21.84
N ARG A 29 -6.71 -1.43 21.58
CA ARG A 29 -7.92 -2.18 21.91
C ARG A 29 -8.29 -2.06 23.39
N SER A 30 -7.34 -2.25 24.29
CA SER A 30 -7.61 -2.17 25.75
C SER A 30 -8.03 -0.78 26.21
N LEU A 31 -7.55 0.27 25.55
CA LEU A 31 -7.85 1.66 25.87
C LEU A 31 -9.19 2.16 25.28
N THR A 32 -9.60 1.61 24.12
CA THR A 32 -10.71 2.16 23.33
C THR A 32 -11.88 1.20 23.17
N GLY A 33 -11.65 -0.11 23.33
CA GLY A 33 -12.63 -1.13 22.99
C GLY A 33 -12.77 -1.40 21.49
N ALA A 34 -11.89 -0.82 20.66
CA ALA A 34 -11.91 -0.94 19.22
C ALA A 34 -11.85 -2.41 18.76
N LYS A 35 -12.61 -2.72 17.70
CA LYS A 35 -12.67 -4.05 17.09
C LYS A 35 -11.54 -4.22 16.10
N VAL A 36 -10.91 -5.39 16.11
CA VAL A 36 -9.76 -5.69 15.26
C VAL A 36 -10.17 -6.62 14.12
N THR A 37 -9.87 -6.17 12.89
CA THR A 37 -10.09 -6.92 11.65
C THR A 37 -8.74 -7.23 10.99
N GLY A 38 -8.57 -8.44 10.49
CA GLY A 38 -7.37 -8.86 9.79
C GLY A 38 -7.57 -10.14 8.97
N ALA A 39 -6.55 -10.52 8.22
CA ALA A 39 -6.59 -11.67 7.32
C ALA A 39 -6.83 -12.98 8.06
N LYS A 40 -7.86 -13.75 7.65
CA LYS A 40 -8.16 -15.08 8.17
C LYS A 40 -6.97 -16.04 7.95
N SER A 41 -6.34 -15.97 6.80
CA SER A 41 -5.19 -16.81 6.43
C SER A 41 -3.98 -16.59 7.33
N ASP A 42 -3.87 -15.42 7.96
CA ASP A 42 -2.74 -15.01 8.80
C ASP A 42 -3.10 -14.86 10.29
N ALA A 43 -4.29 -15.24 10.69
CA ALA A 43 -4.83 -15.05 12.04
C ALA A 43 -3.93 -15.63 13.15
N HIS A 44 -3.14 -16.65 12.84
CA HIS A 44 -2.21 -17.30 13.79
C HIS A 44 -0.98 -16.43 14.15
N ARG A 45 -0.70 -15.36 13.36
CA ARG A 45 0.40 -14.41 13.56
C ARG A 45 -0.08 -13.01 13.96
N LEU A 46 -1.40 -12.78 13.84
CA LEU A 46 -2.00 -11.49 14.17
C LEU A 46 -2.45 -11.44 15.64
N PRO A 47 -2.57 -10.24 16.24
CA PRO A 47 -3.31 -10.08 17.48
C PRO A 47 -4.69 -10.72 17.37
N LYS A 48 -5.31 -11.07 18.52
CA LYS A 48 -6.65 -11.68 18.51
C LYS A 48 -7.60 -10.82 17.67
N LEU A 49 -8.16 -11.41 16.61
CA LEU A 49 -9.12 -10.75 15.75
C LEU A 49 -10.54 -10.84 16.32
N ASP A 50 -11.31 -9.76 16.20
CA ASP A 50 -12.77 -9.77 16.38
C ASP A 50 -13.43 -10.22 15.07
N PHE A 51 -12.86 -9.82 13.91
CA PHE A 51 -13.32 -10.19 12.59
C PHE A 51 -12.16 -10.71 11.73
N SER A 52 -12.31 -11.94 11.25
CA SER A 52 -11.37 -12.54 10.29
C SER A 52 -11.96 -12.44 8.89
N VAL A 53 -11.20 -11.89 7.95
CA VAL A 53 -11.65 -11.63 6.57
C VAL A 53 -10.77 -12.34 5.55
N ALA A 54 -11.33 -12.56 4.35
CA ALA A 54 -10.66 -13.19 3.21
C ALA A 54 -10.91 -12.38 1.93
N GLU A 55 -10.26 -12.78 0.84
CA GLU A 55 -10.46 -12.21 -0.50
C GLU A 55 -11.95 -12.05 -0.83
N GLU A 56 -12.30 -10.91 -1.42
CA GLU A 56 -13.66 -10.50 -1.82
C GLU A 56 -14.66 -10.23 -0.68
N ASP A 57 -14.32 -10.49 0.58
CA ASP A 57 -15.17 -10.07 1.68
C ASP A 57 -15.39 -8.55 1.67
N ILE A 58 -16.57 -8.12 2.13
CA ILE A 58 -16.92 -6.72 2.27
C ILE A 58 -17.14 -6.41 3.74
N ILE A 59 -16.40 -5.44 4.26
CA ILE A 59 -16.59 -4.91 5.61
C ILE A 59 -17.18 -3.51 5.58
N SER A 60 -17.84 -3.12 6.66
CA SER A 60 -18.31 -1.74 6.86
C SER A 60 -17.39 -1.00 7.82
N VAL A 61 -17.01 0.22 7.47
CA VAL A 61 -16.23 1.15 8.30
C VAL A 61 -17.04 2.46 8.33
N GLY A 62 -17.76 2.68 9.42
CA GLY A 62 -18.77 3.75 9.45
C GLY A 62 -19.85 3.49 8.39
N ASN A 63 -20.06 4.48 7.52
CA ASN A 63 -21.02 4.41 6.41
C ASN A 63 -20.41 3.84 5.11
N GLU A 64 -19.08 3.65 5.08
CA GLU A 64 -18.36 3.20 3.91
C GLU A 64 -18.16 1.68 3.91
N LYS A 65 -17.94 1.13 2.70
CA LYS A 65 -17.66 -0.29 2.50
C LYS A 65 -16.30 -0.49 1.91
N ALA A 66 -15.51 -1.37 2.52
CA ALA A 66 -14.23 -1.79 2.00
C ALA A 66 -14.30 -3.25 1.51
N GLN A 67 -13.89 -3.48 0.28
CA GLN A 67 -13.63 -4.81 -0.26
C GLN A 67 -12.22 -5.25 0.16
N ILE A 68 -12.09 -6.51 0.58
CA ILE A 68 -10.80 -7.11 0.91
C ILE A 68 -10.16 -7.64 -0.36
N LEU A 69 -8.91 -7.29 -0.58
CA LEU A 69 -8.08 -7.80 -1.67
C LEU A 69 -6.87 -8.54 -1.08
N ASP A 70 -6.68 -9.81 -1.44
CA ASP A 70 -5.43 -10.51 -1.11
C ASP A 70 -4.28 -9.91 -1.91
N THR A 71 -3.28 -9.40 -1.21
CA THR A 71 -2.14 -8.70 -1.82
C THR A 71 -0.80 -9.30 -1.36
N PRO A 72 -0.61 -10.63 -1.53
CA PRO A 72 0.59 -11.31 -1.09
C PRO A 72 1.83 -10.89 -1.87
N GLY A 73 3.00 -11.03 -1.23
CA GLY A 73 4.30 -10.73 -1.83
C GLY A 73 5.28 -10.20 -0.81
N HIS A 74 4.94 -9.14 -0.11
CA HIS A 74 5.68 -8.64 1.05
C HIS A 74 5.61 -9.67 2.19
N THR A 75 4.40 -10.02 2.60
CA THR A 75 4.10 -11.23 3.37
C THR A 75 3.08 -12.09 2.59
N ILE A 76 2.92 -13.37 2.97
CA ILE A 76 1.97 -14.27 2.28
C ILE A 76 0.52 -13.94 2.68
N GLY A 77 0.29 -13.58 3.94
CA GLY A 77 -1.06 -13.26 4.45
C GLY A 77 -1.44 -11.78 4.32
N HIS A 78 -0.75 -11.01 3.48
CA HIS A 78 -1.02 -9.58 3.31
C HIS A 78 -2.33 -9.33 2.60
N ILE A 79 -3.13 -8.38 3.13
CA ILE A 79 -4.38 -7.90 2.51
C ILE A 79 -4.37 -6.37 2.35
N SER A 80 -5.18 -5.89 1.42
CA SER A 80 -5.47 -4.47 1.22
C SER A 80 -6.96 -4.20 1.38
N TYR A 81 -7.32 -2.98 1.79
CA TYR A 81 -8.70 -2.53 2.00
C TYR A 81 -9.07 -1.53 0.92
N TYR A 82 -9.97 -1.91 0.00
CA TYR A 82 -10.37 -1.08 -1.13
C TYR A 82 -11.76 -0.49 -0.92
N PHE A 83 -11.83 0.82 -0.70
CA PHE A 83 -13.04 1.62 -0.60
C PHE A 83 -13.43 2.11 -2.02
N ARG A 84 -14.15 1.25 -2.74
CA ARG A 84 -14.46 1.46 -4.16
C ARG A 84 -15.22 2.76 -4.42
N ASN A 85 -16.22 3.09 -3.59
CA ASN A 85 -17.05 4.28 -3.76
C ASN A 85 -16.26 5.59 -3.62
N ASP A 86 -15.20 5.57 -2.82
CA ASP A 86 -14.33 6.71 -2.56
C ASP A 86 -13.06 6.71 -3.41
N ASN A 87 -12.86 5.70 -4.26
CA ASN A 87 -11.61 5.50 -4.99
C ASN A 87 -10.39 5.55 -4.07
N LYS A 88 -10.42 4.85 -2.93
CA LYS A 88 -9.32 4.82 -1.96
C LYS A 88 -8.92 3.38 -1.65
N ILE A 89 -7.61 3.13 -1.58
CA ILE A 89 -7.08 1.83 -1.19
C ILE A 89 -5.96 1.96 -0.15
N PHE A 90 -6.06 1.18 0.91
CA PHE A 90 -5.02 1.04 1.93
C PHE A 90 -4.21 -0.21 1.61
N THR A 91 -3.01 0.00 1.07
CA THR A 91 -2.17 -1.06 0.49
C THR A 91 -1.14 -1.63 1.44
N GLY A 92 -1.05 -1.09 2.67
CA GLY A 92 0.01 -1.49 3.61
C GLY A 92 1.37 -1.44 2.91
N ASP A 93 2.07 -2.58 2.93
CA ASP A 93 3.41 -2.72 2.36
C ASP A 93 3.44 -3.43 1.00
N SER A 94 2.30 -3.73 0.39
CA SER A 94 2.29 -4.32 -0.95
C SER A 94 2.61 -3.33 -2.05
N LEU A 95 1.98 -2.14 -2.04
CA LEU A 95 2.26 -1.07 -3.00
C LEU A 95 2.56 0.23 -2.24
N MET A 96 3.65 0.87 -2.58
CA MET A 96 4.11 2.11 -1.97
C MET A 96 4.30 3.19 -3.04
N SER A 97 4.35 4.45 -2.61
CA SER A 97 4.76 5.57 -3.47
C SER A 97 6.11 5.26 -4.13
N LEU A 98 6.12 5.17 -5.47
CA LEU A 98 7.29 4.85 -6.31
C LEU A 98 7.95 3.49 -5.99
N GLY A 99 7.24 2.58 -5.33
CA GLY A 99 7.82 1.34 -4.87
C GLY A 99 6.82 0.22 -4.62
N CYS A 100 7.32 -0.88 -4.11
CA CYS A 100 6.56 -1.96 -3.50
C CYS A 100 7.33 -2.53 -2.31
N GLY A 101 6.66 -3.30 -1.46
CA GLY A 101 7.27 -3.91 -0.30
C GLY A 101 8.37 -4.89 -0.64
N ARG A 102 9.37 -4.99 0.23
CA ARG A 102 10.41 -6.03 0.13
C ARG A 102 9.77 -7.40 0.26
N LEU A 103 10.29 -8.38 -0.49
CA LEU A 103 9.81 -9.76 -0.47
C LEU A 103 10.44 -10.52 0.71
N PHE A 104 9.75 -10.59 1.85
CA PHE A 104 10.21 -11.37 3.00
C PHE A 104 9.75 -12.83 2.92
N GLU A 105 8.54 -13.07 2.44
CA GLU A 105 7.93 -14.40 2.42
C GLU A 105 7.49 -14.84 1.00
N GLY A 106 7.16 -13.88 0.15
CA GLY A 106 6.70 -14.14 -1.20
C GLY A 106 7.82 -14.34 -2.21
N SER A 107 7.43 -14.52 -3.46
CA SER A 107 8.33 -14.57 -4.60
C SER A 107 8.05 -13.39 -5.55
N HIS A 108 9.01 -13.09 -6.45
CA HIS A 108 8.81 -12.10 -7.51
C HIS A 108 7.55 -12.38 -8.34
N LYS A 109 7.25 -13.66 -8.60
CA LYS A 109 6.05 -14.08 -9.34
C LYS A 109 4.75 -13.75 -8.56
N ILE A 110 4.76 -13.98 -7.25
CA ILE A 110 3.61 -13.66 -6.39
C ILE A 110 3.41 -12.14 -6.34
N MET A 111 4.45 -11.37 -6.01
CA MET A 111 4.37 -9.91 -5.97
C MET A 111 3.93 -9.34 -7.33
N TRP A 112 4.45 -9.85 -8.43
CA TRP A 112 4.05 -9.39 -9.76
C TRP A 112 2.56 -9.67 -10.05
N LYS A 113 2.00 -10.78 -9.56
CA LYS A 113 0.56 -11.04 -9.64
C LYS A 113 -0.24 -9.98 -8.87
N THR A 114 0.20 -9.65 -7.65
CA THR A 114 -0.41 -8.59 -6.83
C THR A 114 -0.32 -7.22 -7.51
N LEU A 115 0.85 -6.84 -8.01
CA LEU A 115 1.02 -5.56 -8.73
C LEU A 115 0.12 -5.48 -9.97
N LYS A 116 -0.02 -6.57 -10.73
CA LYS A 116 -0.94 -6.63 -11.88
C LYS A 116 -2.42 -6.46 -11.49
N MET A 117 -2.80 -6.87 -10.31
CA MET A 117 -4.16 -6.64 -9.81
C MET A 117 -4.38 -5.13 -9.55
N PHE A 118 -3.41 -4.43 -8.94
CA PHE A 118 -3.51 -2.98 -8.78
C PHE A 118 -3.61 -2.23 -10.12
N LEU A 119 -2.97 -2.72 -11.20
CA LEU A 119 -3.09 -2.14 -12.54
C LEU A 119 -4.52 -2.16 -13.12
N GLN A 120 -5.44 -2.93 -12.54
CA GLN A 120 -6.83 -3.03 -12.98
C GLN A 120 -7.76 -2.06 -12.24
N LEU A 121 -7.27 -1.36 -11.22
CA LEU A 121 -8.05 -0.37 -10.49
C LEU A 121 -8.16 0.93 -11.30
N PRO A 122 -9.21 1.74 -11.06
CA PRO A 122 -9.34 3.06 -11.68
C PRO A 122 -8.10 3.94 -11.42
N PRO A 123 -7.58 4.65 -12.43
CA PRO A 123 -6.37 5.49 -12.29
C PRO A 123 -6.48 6.56 -11.20
N GLU A 124 -7.68 7.07 -10.94
CA GLU A 124 -7.98 8.05 -9.90
C GLU A 124 -7.94 7.47 -8.47
N THR A 125 -7.72 6.15 -8.32
CA THR A 125 -7.64 5.50 -7.00
C THR A 125 -6.49 6.08 -6.18
N MET A 126 -6.81 6.61 -5.00
CA MET A 126 -5.83 7.13 -4.04
C MET A 126 -5.26 5.99 -3.21
N ILE A 127 -3.94 5.88 -3.20
CA ILE A 127 -3.16 4.80 -2.56
C ILE A 127 -2.62 5.31 -1.23
N PHE A 128 -3.00 4.65 -0.15
CA PHE A 128 -2.51 4.88 1.21
C PHE A 128 -1.59 3.71 1.58
N SER A 129 -0.29 3.92 1.49
CA SER A 129 0.73 2.93 1.86
C SER A 129 1.08 2.98 3.35
N GLY A 130 1.69 1.89 3.85
CA GLY A 130 2.07 1.77 5.26
C GLY A 130 3.22 2.68 5.67
N HIS A 131 4.09 3.05 4.73
CA HIS A 131 5.30 3.82 4.99
C HIS A 131 5.51 4.98 4.03
N GLU A 132 6.27 5.96 4.47
CA GLU A 132 6.65 7.13 3.72
C GLU A 132 8.10 7.04 3.21
N TYR A 133 8.34 6.10 2.27
CA TYR A 133 9.66 5.86 1.67
C TYR A 133 9.88 6.60 0.34
N SER A 134 9.03 7.56 0.01
CA SER A 134 8.94 8.19 -1.31
C SER A 134 10.27 8.74 -1.81
N ILE A 135 11.06 9.41 -0.95
CA ILE A 135 12.36 10.00 -1.39
C ILE A 135 13.39 8.92 -1.71
N SER A 136 13.48 7.83 -0.94
CA SER A 136 14.40 6.73 -1.22
C SER A 136 13.97 5.94 -2.45
N ASN A 137 12.66 5.73 -2.59
CA ASN A 137 12.08 5.07 -3.75
C ASN A 137 12.25 5.90 -5.04
N ALA A 138 12.12 7.24 -4.96
CA ALA A 138 12.37 8.13 -6.09
C ALA A 138 13.83 8.05 -6.59
N LYS A 139 14.80 8.01 -5.67
CA LYS A 139 16.22 7.80 -6.02
C LYS A 139 16.44 6.48 -6.74
N PHE A 140 15.83 5.40 -6.25
CA PHE A 140 15.90 4.10 -6.93
C PHE A 140 15.22 4.16 -8.30
N ALA A 141 14.01 4.70 -8.39
CA ALA A 141 13.26 4.81 -9.64
C ALA A 141 14.06 5.58 -10.71
N LEU A 142 14.67 6.70 -10.34
CA LEU A 142 15.54 7.47 -11.25
C LEU A 142 16.80 6.70 -11.67
N SER A 143 17.32 5.81 -10.85
CA SER A 143 18.49 4.98 -11.22
C SER A 143 18.16 3.97 -12.33
N VAL A 144 16.91 3.56 -12.47
CA VAL A 144 16.45 2.58 -13.45
C VAL A 144 15.62 3.19 -14.60
N ASP A 145 15.09 4.40 -14.42
CA ASP A 145 14.33 5.14 -15.44
C ASP A 145 14.73 6.64 -15.49
N PRO A 146 16.02 6.95 -15.75
CA PRO A 146 16.57 8.32 -15.60
C PRO A 146 16.03 9.33 -16.61
N LYS A 147 15.38 8.87 -17.70
CA LYS A 147 14.83 9.72 -18.75
C LYS A 147 13.33 9.98 -18.61
N ASN A 148 12.71 9.44 -17.59
CA ASN A 148 11.29 9.64 -17.34
C ASN A 148 11.06 11.06 -16.78
N GLU A 149 10.61 11.96 -17.64
CA GLU A 149 10.40 13.37 -17.27
C GLU A 149 9.40 13.54 -16.14
N ARG A 150 8.32 12.73 -16.12
CA ARG A 150 7.32 12.79 -15.05
C ARG A 150 7.90 12.35 -13.70
N LEU A 151 8.78 11.34 -13.71
CA LEU A 151 9.48 10.87 -12.51
C LEU A 151 10.47 11.95 -12.00
N ILE A 152 11.18 12.62 -12.89
CA ILE A 152 12.09 13.72 -12.55
C ILE A 152 11.32 14.88 -11.87
N LEU A 153 10.15 15.23 -12.40
CA LEU A 153 9.29 16.25 -11.80
C LEU A 153 8.77 15.80 -10.43
N ARG A 154 8.28 14.56 -10.33
CA ARG A 154 7.77 14.00 -9.09
C ARG A 154 8.82 13.96 -7.98
N GLU A 155 10.06 13.63 -8.29
CA GLU A 155 11.14 13.64 -7.29
C GLU A 155 11.34 15.03 -6.69
N LYS A 156 11.29 16.10 -7.51
CA LYS A 156 11.36 17.49 -7.05
C LYS A 156 10.13 17.89 -6.21
N GLU A 157 8.95 17.44 -6.59
CA GLU A 157 7.71 17.60 -5.82
C GLU A 157 7.85 16.98 -4.43
N ILE A 158 8.33 15.72 -4.35
CA ILE A 158 8.60 15.00 -3.10
C ILE A 158 9.58 15.77 -2.22
N GLN A 159 10.71 16.22 -2.78
CA GLN A 159 11.69 17.03 -2.04
C GLN A 159 11.07 18.31 -1.47
N THR A 160 10.22 18.96 -2.26
CA THR A 160 9.54 20.19 -1.85
C THR A 160 8.53 19.93 -0.72
N LEU A 161 7.75 18.86 -0.82
CA LEU A 161 6.81 18.46 0.24
C LEU A 161 7.56 18.18 1.55
N LEU A 162 8.61 17.36 1.50
CA LEU A 162 9.40 17.01 2.68
C LEU A 162 10.10 18.21 3.30
N LYS A 163 10.61 19.14 2.49
CA LYS A 163 11.22 20.39 2.97
C LYS A 163 10.22 21.26 3.74
N ASN A 164 8.94 21.17 3.37
CA ASN A 164 7.86 21.90 4.02
C ASN A 164 7.15 21.06 5.13
N GLU A 165 7.74 19.94 5.54
CA GLU A 165 7.19 19.04 6.54
C GLU A 165 5.78 18.48 6.17
N LEU A 166 5.53 18.35 4.85
CA LEU A 166 4.29 17.81 4.31
C LEU A 166 4.47 16.34 3.92
N PHE A 167 3.36 15.60 3.94
CA PHE A 167 3.33 14.19 3.58
C PHE A 167 3.41 13.99 2.06
N THR A 168 4.03 12.88 1.64
CA THR A 168 4.17 12.47 0.24
C THR A 168 3.19 11.36 -0.14
N VAL A 169 2.43 10.85 0.82
CA VAL A 169 1.31 9.93 0.67
C VAL A 169 0.06 10.58 1.26
N PRO A 170 -1.15 10.31 0.71
CA PRO A 170 -1.46 9.36 -0.38
C PRO A 170 -0.97 9.83 -1.76
N THR A 171 -0.88 8.88 -2.69
CA THR A 171 -0.56 9.11 -4.11
C THR A 171 -1.69 8.54 -4.98
N SER A 172 -1.89 9.06 -6.20
CA SER A 172 -2.84 8.47 -7.13
C SER A 172 -2.25 7.29 -7.89
N LEU A 173 -3.07 6.30 -8.25
CA LEU A 173 -2.62 5.20 -9.09
C LEU A 173 -2.14 5.69 -10.46
N GLU A 174 -2.77 6.72 -11.03
CA GLU A 174 -2.32 7.37 -12.28
C GLU A 174 -0.86 7.79 -12.19
N LEU A 175 -0.50 8.49 -11.12
CA LEU A 175 0.87 8.94 -10.90
C LEU A 175 1.84 7.77 -10.69
N GLU A 176 1.39 6.71 -10.03
CA GLU A 176 2.17 5.48 -9.89
C GLU A 176 2.37 4.75 -11.24
N LEU A 177 1.35 4.71 -12.10
CA LEU A 177 1.45 4.12 -13.45
C LEU A 177 2.48 4.86 -14.33
N GLU A 178 2.61 6.16 -14.13
CA GLU A 178 3.58 6.98 -14.88
C GLU A 178 5.01 6.86 -14.34
N THR A 179 5.19 6.57 -13.05
CA THR A 179 6.48 6.81 -12.38
C THR A 179 7.00 5.65 -11.55
N ASN A 180 6.15 4.71 -11.11
CA ASN A 180 6.57 3.58 -10.27
C ASN A 180 7.24 2.48 -11.11
N PRO A 181 8.54 2.20 -10.93
CA PRO A 181 9.26 1.23 -11.76
C PRO A 181 8.71 -0.20 -11.67
N PHE A 182 8.09 -0.55 -10.55
CA PHE A 182 7.53 -1.89 -10.35
C PHE A 182 6.21 -2.07 -11.11
N LEU A 183 5.35 -1.05 -11.19
CA LEU A 183 4.13 -1.09 -12.01
C LEU A 183 4.46 -0.99 -13.50
N ARG A 184 5.55 -0.33 -13.86
CA ARG A 184 6.03 -0.13 -15.22
C ARG A 184 6.88 -1.28 -15.76
N ALA A 185 7.18 -2.29 -14.94
CA ALA A 185 8.12 -3.38 -15.28
C ALA A 185 7.76 -4.18 -16.55
N SER A 186 6.48 -4.18 -16.98
CA SER A 186 6.06 -4.84 -18.23
C SER A 186 6.16 -3.98 -19.48
N LEU A 187 6.36 -2.66 -19.34
CA LEU A 187 6.38 -1.73 -20.47
C LEU A 187 7.63 -1.97 -21.34
N PRO A 188 7.48 -2.03 -22.68
CA PRO A 188 8.61 -2.29 -23.57
C PRO A 188 9.73 -1.25 -23.45
N GLU A 189 9.39 0.03 -23.33
CA GLU A 189 10.33 1.11 -23.16
C GLU A 189 11.12 0.99 -21.85
N PHE A 190 10.47 0.59 -20.75
CA PHE A 190 11.12 0.37 -19.47
C PHE A 190 12.07 -0.83 -19.50
N LYS A 191 11.66 -1.94 -20.15
CA LYS A 191 12.53 -3.11 -20.38
C LYS A 191 13.75 -2.73 -21.22
N ALA A 192 13.58 -1.90 -22.25
CA ALA A 192 14.66 -1.44 -23.09
C ALA A 192 15.69 -0.62 -22.29
N ASN A 193 15.23 0.27 -21.37
CA ASN A 193 16.11 1.03 -20.49
C ASN A 193 17.00 0.14 -19.61
N LEU A 194 16.49 -1.03 -19.24
CA LEU A 194 17.20 -2.03 -18.43
C LEU A 194 18.01 -3.04 -19.26
N ASN A 195 18.12 -2.87 -20.58
CA ASN A 195 18.74 -3.82 -21.51
C ASN A 195 18.13 -5.25 -21.41
N MET A 196 16.87 -5.35 -20.99
CA MET A 196 16.17 -6.64 -20.92
C MET A 196 15.62 -7.01 -22.30
N LYS A 197 15.84 -8.27 -22.71
CA LYS A 197 15.21 -8.77 -23.94
C LYS A 197 13.70 -8.88 -23.73
N ASN A 198 12.92 -8.52 -24.77
CA ASN A 198 11.49 -8.80 -24.81
C ASN A 198 11.31 -10.33 -24.90
N ASN A 199 11.00 -10.95 -23.80
CA ASN A 199 10.54 -12.34 -23.74
C ASN A 199 9.03 -12.35 -23.53
#